data_76cc2411cee9f364635c7c80afcd64c0
#
_entry.id   76cc2411cee9f364635c7c80afcd64c0
#
_cell.length_a   1.000
_cell.length_b   1.000
_cell.length_c   1.000
_cell.angle_alpha   90.00
_cell.angle_beta   90.00
_cell.angle_gamma   90.00
#
_symmetry.space_group_name_H-M   'P 1'
#
loop_
_entity.id
_entity.type
_entity.pdbx_description
1 polymer ?
#
loop_
_entity_poly.entity_id
_entity_poly.type
_entity_poly.pdbx_seq_one_letter_code
_entity_poly.pdbx_strand_id
1 'polypeptide(L)'
;RRFPVTVRDVGAMGLWRHCGLFGRLAHPQRRKIDGALERVGLAGMADASLDALSGGQLQRALFARLCLQEAPLMLLDEPFSAIDTQTSEDLLALLREWQAEGKTLIAVLHDMHQVSRHFPQAMLLAREVIAWGATETVVTEANLNRARGLPTAPNPDVRACHRPPLEQPERF
;
A
#
# COMPACT_ATOMS: atom_id res chain seq x y z
N ARG A 1 -23.10 20.48 9.67
CA ARG A 1 -22.52 19.81 10.86
C ARG A 1 -21.54 18.78 10.36
N ARG A 2 -20.23 19.02 10.50
CA ARG A 2 -19.21 18.01 10.27
C ARG A 2 -19.33 17.00 11.42
N PHE A 3 -19.45 15.72 11.09
CA PHE A 3 -19.40 14.66 12.10
C PHE A 3 -17.92 14.52 12.50
N PRO A 4 -17.55 14.76 13.76
CA PRO A 4 -16.14 14.69 14.16
C PRO A 4 -15.70 13.23 14.18
N VAL A 5 -14.96 12.82 13.16
CA VAL A 5 -14.32 11.49 13.09
C VAL A 5 -12.97 11.58 13.81
N THR A 6 -12.73 10.64 14.72
CA THR A 6 -11.48 10.56 15.47
C THR A 6 -10.51 9.53 14.86
N VAL A 7 -9.25 9.58 15.25
CA VAL A 7 -8.24 8.57 14.91
C VAL A 7 -8.69 7.17 15.38
N ARG A 8 -9.33 7.09 16.55
CA ARG A 8 -9.91 5.84 17.08
C ARG A 8 -11.00 5.28 16.16
N ASP A 9 -11.83 6.15 15.59
CA ASP A 9 -12.89 5.71 14.66
C ASP A 9 -12.29 5.11 13.39
N VAL A 10 -11.21 5.70 12.86
CA VAL A 10 -10.47 5.13 11.72
C VAL A 10 -9.88 3.76 12.07
N GLY A 11 -9.26 3.63 13.25
CA GLY A 11 -8.77 2.34 13.75
C GLY A 11 -9.91 1.32 13.88
N ALA A 12 -11.06 1.74 14.43
CA ALA A 12 -12.23 0.88 14.59
C ALA A 12 -12.74 0.31 13.26
N MET A 13 -12.66 1.07 12.17
CA MET A 13 -12.98 0.58 10.83
C MET A 13 -12.11 -0.62 10.42
N GLY A 14 -10.88 -0.74 10.93
CA GLY A 14 -10.02 -1.91 10.72
C GLY A 14 -10.54 -3.17 11.40
N LEU A 15 -11.29 -3.03 12.49
CA LEU A 15 -11.86 -4.14 13.25
C LEU A 15 -13.27 -4.55 12.81
N TRP A 16 -13.78 -4.00 11.71
CA TRP A 16 -15.15 -4.24 11.22
C TRP A 16 -15.52 -5.73 11.15
N ARG A 17 -14.60 -6.58 10.69
CA ARG A 17 -14.85 -8.04 10.60
C ARG A 17 -15.11 -8.68 11.96
N HIS A 18 -14.64 -8.07 13.06
CA HIS A 18 -14.73 -8.59 14.42
C HIS A 18 -15.87 -7.95 15.22
N CYS A 19 -16.26 -6.73 14.91
CA CYS A 19 -17.22 -5.95 15.70
C CYS A 19 -18.57 -5.77 15.01
N GLY A 20 -18.65 -6.00 13.67
CA GLY A 20 -19.83 -5.66 12.87
C GLY A 20 -20.09 -4.15 12.78
N LEU A 21 -21.09 -3.77 11.95
CA LEU A 21 -21.38 -2.37 11.61
C LEU A 21 -21.84 -1.52 12.80
N PHE A 22 -22.50 -2.12 13.78
CA PHE A 22 -23.12 -1.45 14.93
C PHE A 22 -22.54 -1.92 16.26
N GLY A 23 -21.43 -2.66 16.24
CA GLY A 23 -20.79 -3.19 17.44
C GLY A 23 -20.18 -2.07 18.27
N ARG A 24 -20.48 -2.03 19.59
CA ARG A 24 -19.78 -1.14 20.52
C ARG A 24 -18.34 -1.67 20.69
N LEU A 25 -17.36 -0.77 20.60
CA LEU A 25 -15.97 -1.10 20.90
C LEU A 25 -15.84 -1.50 22.38
N ALA A 26 -15.68 -2.80 22.64
CA ALA A 26 -15.38 -3.30 23.97
C ALA A 26 -13.91 -2.97 24.35
N HIS A 27 -13.59 -3.14 25.62
CA HIS A 27 -12.26 -2.82 26.13
C HIS A 27 -11.11 -3.53 25.39
N PRO A 28 -11.21 -4.82 24.99
CA PRO A 28 -10.16 -5.49 24.21
C PRO A 28 -9.89 -4.84 22.83
N GLN A 29 -10.96 -4.42 22.13
CA GLN A 29 -10.82 -3.77 20.82
C GLN A 29 -10.15 -2.40 20.94
N ARG A 30 -10.49 -1.63 21.99
CA ARG A 30 -9.82 -0.35 22.27
C ARG A 30 -8.32 -0.54 22.45
N ARG A 31 -7.90 -1.54 23.23
CA ARG A 31 -6.47 -1.86 23.42
C ARG A 31 -5.78 -2.27 22.11
N LYS A 32 -6.46 -3.04 21.24
CA LYS A 32 -5.92 -3.37 19.91
C LYS A 32 -5.70 -2.11 19.07
N ILE A 33 -6.64 -1.16 19.09
CA ILE A 33 -6.52 0.12 18.40
C ILE A 33 -5.34 0.92 18.98
N ASP A 34 -5.27 1.06 20.30
CA ASP A 34 -4.19 1.81 20.96
C ASP A 34 -2.81 1.22 20.62
N GLY A 35 -2.67 -0.12 20.63
CA GLY A 35 -1.45 -0.81 20.21
C GLY A 35 -1.10 -0.62 18.72
N ALA A 36 -2.09 -0.59 17.84
CA ALA A 36 -1.85 -0.31 16.42
C ALA A 36 -1.41 1.15 16.21
N LEU A 37 -1.99 2.10 16.94
CA LEU A 37 -1.59 3.50 16.92
C LEU A 37 -0.16 3.70 17.45
N GLU A 38 0.21 2.98 18.50
CA GLU A 38 1.58 3.00 19.03
C GLU A 38 2.59 2.50 17.98
N ARG A 39 2.30 1.40 17.28
CA ARG A 39 3.15 0.86 16.21
C ARG A 39 3.42 1.86 15.08
N VAL A 40 2.49 2.75 14.79
CA VAL A 40 2.65 3.78 13.74
C VAL A 40 3.09 5.15 14.30
N GLY A 41 3.46 5.23 15.57
CA GLY A 41 3.95 6.47 16.22
C GLY A 41 2.85 7.50 16.50
N LEU A 42 1.60 7.06 16.71
CA LEU A 42 0.45 7.90 17.08
C LEU A 42 -0.03 7.60 18.51
N ALA A 43 0.85 7.16 19.40
CA ALA A 43 0.52 6.94 20.81
C ALA A 43 -0.14 8.19 21.41
N GLY A 44 -1.25 7.99 22.16
CA GLY A 44 -1.98 9.09 22.82
C GLY A 44 -2.86 9.95 21.89
N MET A 45 -2.87 9.70 20.56
CA MET A 45 -3.65 10.49 19.60
C MET A 45 -5.02 9.87 19.24
N ALA A 46 -5.43 8.82 19.93
CA ALA A 46 -6.65 8.09 19.60
C ALA A 46 -7.92 8.96 19.53
N ASP A 47 -8.02 9.96 20.41
CA ASP A 47 -9.20 10.82 20.51
C ASP A 47 -9.03 12.16 19.73
N ALA A 48 -7.92 12.31 18.99
CA ALA A 48 -7.72 13.46 18.11
C ALA A 48 -8.67 13.42 16.92
N SER A 49 -9.17 14.59 16.50
CA SER A 49 -9.96 14.73 15.27
C SER A 49 -9.07 14.54 14.04
N LEU A 50 -9.58 13.87 12.98
CA LEU A 50 -8.85 13.74 11.73
C LEU A 50 -8.51 15.09 11.09
N ASP A 51 -9.39 16.07 11.24
CA ASP A 51 -9.18 17.43 10.70
C ASP A 51 -7.98 18.16 11.34
N ALA A 52 -7.53 17.69 12.50
CA ALA A 52 -6.39 18.27 13.24
C ALA A 52 -5.04 17.59 12.90
N LEU A 53 -5.05 16.50 12.10
CA LEU A 53 -3.85 15.76 11.77
C LEU A 53 -3.07 16.40 10.62
N SER A 54 -1.74 16.32 10.68
CA SER A 54 -0.89 16.53 9.51
C SER A 54 -1.11 15.40 8.48
N GLY A 55 -0.70 15.63 7.21
CA GLY A 55 -0.76 14.59 6.18
C GLY A 55 -0.06 13.29 6.59
N GLY A 56 1.14 13.38 7.17
CA GLY A 56 1.87 12.23 7.67
C GLY A 56 1.18 11.53 8.84
N GLN A 57 0.56 12.27 9.76
CA GLN A 57 -0.22 11.69 10.87
C GLN A 57 -1.48 10.99 10.36
N LEU A 58 -2.17 11.57 9.38
CA LEU A 58 -3.32 10.93 8.73
C LEU A 58 -2.90 9.62 8.05
N GLN A 59 -1.79 9.64 7.32
CA GLN A 59 -1.27 8.43 6.67
C GLN A 59 -0.92 7.35 7.69
N ARG A 60 -0.25 7.69 8.79
CA ARG A 60 0.01 6.77 9.91
C ARG A 60 -1.29 6.20 10.51
N ALA A 61 -2.35 7.00 10.66
CA ALA A 61 -3.65 6.52 11.13
C ALA A 61 -4.28 5.50 10.15
N LEU A 62 -4.16 5.72 8.83
CA LEU A 62 -4.60 4.76 7.82
C LEU A 62 -3.80 3.45 7.87
N PHE A 63 -2.50 3.51 8.13
CA PHE A 63 -1.67 2.32 8.33
C PHE A 63 -2.03 1.58 9.63
N ALA A 64 -2.36 2.29 10.73
CA ALA A 64 -2.89 1.65 11.93
C ALA A 64 -4.19 0.88 11.65
N ARG A 65 -5.08 1.43 10.82
CA ARG A 65 -6.28 0.73 10.35
C ARG A 65 -5.92 -0.56 9.58
N LEU A 66 -4.92 -0.50 8.69
CA LEU A 66 -4.44 -1.69 7.93
C LEU A 66 -3.87 -2.77 8.86
N CYS A 67 -3.12 -2.39 9.92
CA CYS A 67 -2.67 -3.32 10.95
C CYS A 67 -3.83 -4.13 11.53
N LEU A 68 -4.95 -3.45 11.81
CA LEU A 68 -6.11 -4.03 12.48
C LEU A 68 -6.99 -4.88 11.55
N GLN A 69 -6.88 -4.71 10.24
CA GLN A 69 -7.63 -5.50 9.27
C GLN A 69 -7.17 -6.95 9.19
N GLU A 70 -5.91 -7.24 9.59
CA GLU A 70 -5.30 -8.58 9.55
C GLU A 70 -5.50 -9.26 8.18
N ALA A 71 -5.53 -8.48 7.09
CA ALA A 71 -5.78 -8.98 5.74
C ALA A 71 -4.53 -9.69 5.19
N PRO A 72 -4.67 -10.87 4.53
CA PRO A 72 -3.54 -11.55 3.90
C PRO A 72 -3.04 -10.85 2.64
N LEU A 73 -3.89 -10.03 2.00
CA LEU A 73 -3.57 -9.22 0.82
C LEU A 73 -3.91 -7.77 1.11
N MET A 74 -2.96 -6.88 0.86
CA MET A 74 -3.12 -5.43 0.99
C MET A 74 -2.88 -4.75 -0.35
N LEU A 75 -3.79 -3.85 -0.71
CA LEU A 75 -3.70 -3.01 -1.89
C LEU A 75 -3.50 -1.57 -1.43
N LEU A 76 -2.42 -0.95 -1.86
CA LEU A 76 -2.01 0.39 -1.46
C LEU A 76 -1.92 1.27 -2.71
N ASP A 77 -2.63 2.38 -2.71
CA ASP A 77 -2.57 3.36 -3.79
C ASP A 77 -1.86 4.61 -3.31
N GLU A 78 -0.70 4.89 -3.86
CA GLU A 78 0.20 6.00 -3.51
C GLU A 78 0.37 6.22 -1.99
N PRO A 79 0.72 5.17 -1.20
CA PRO A 79 0.68 5.24 0.27
C PRO A 79 1.71 6.19 0.87
N PHE A 80 2.64 6.72 0.08
CA PHE A 80 3.71 7.62 0.52
C PHE A 80 3.58 9.03 -0.06
N SER A 81 2.47 9.33 -0.74
CA SER A 81 2.24 10.66 -1.31
C SER A 81 2.06 11.72 -0.22
N ALA A 82 2.66 12.89 -0.44
CA ALA A 82 2.52 14.07 0.41
C ALA A 82 2.93 13.89 1.88
N ILE A 83 3.84 12.96 2.17
CA ILE A 83 4.43 12.77 3.49
C ILE A 83 5.95 13.00 3.45
N ASP A 84 6.52 13.29 4.60
CA ASP A 84 7.97 13.49 4.73
C ASP A 84 8.75 12.17 4.60
N THR A 85 10.04 12.29 4.31
CA THR A 85 10.93 11.14 4.10
C THR A 85 11.00 10.22 5.32
N GLN A 86 11.05 10.78 6.54
CA GLN A 86 11.14 9.98 7.75
C GLN A 86 9.87 9.14 7.96
N THR A 87 8.70 9.74 7.79
CA THR A 87 7.42 9.03 7.85
C THR A 87 7.36 7.93 6.77
N SER A 88 7.82 8.20 5.55
CA SER A 88 7.87 7.21 4.47
C SER A 88 8.75 6.00 4.84
N GLU A 89 9.94 6.23 5.37
CA GLU A 89 10.86 5.14 5.78
C GLU A 89 10.27 4.29 6.92
N ASP A 90 9.62 4.93 7.91
CA ASP A 90 8.96 4.22 9.01
C ASP A 90 7.83 3.32 8.49
N LEU A 91 7.01 3.82 7.56
CA LEU A 91 5.92 3.04 6.96
C LEU A 91 6.44 1.93 6.04
N LEU A 92 7.53 2.17 5.29
CA LEU A 92 8.20 1.14 4.51
C LEU A 92 8.79 0.02 5.38
N ALA A 93 9.31 0.36 6.57
CA ALA A 93 9.76 -0.64 7.53
C ALA A 93 8.59 -1.53 7.98
N LEU A 94 7.43 -0.93 8.28
CA LEU A 94 6.21 -1.66 8.65
C LEU A 94 5.73 -2.59 7.52
N LEU A 95 5.79 -2.16 6.25
CA LEU A 95 5.45 -3.01 5.11
C LEU A 95 6.38 -4.23 5.00
N ARG A 96 7.67 -4.05 5.27
CA ARG A 96 8.64 -5.15 5.29
C ARG A 96 8.34 -6.16 6.41
N GLU A 97 7.94 -5.68 7.59
CA GLU A 97 7.49 -6.56 8.67
C GLU A 97 6.28 -7.40 8.23
N TRP A 98 5.28 -6.79 7.62
CA TRP A 98 4.09 -7.50 7.13
C TRP A 98 4.41 -8.52 6.04
N GLN A 99 5.35 -8.22 5.16
CA GLN A 99 5.83 -9.17 4.15
C GLN A 99 6.56 -10.35 4.81
N ALA A 100 7.37 -10.09 5.84
CA ALA A 100 8.02 -11.15 6.62
C ALA A 100 7.02 -12.03 7.40
N GLU A 101 5.86 -11.46 7.80
CA GLU A 101 4.73 -12.19 8.38
C GLU A 101 3.95 -13.02 7.33
N GLY A 102 4.35 -13.01 6.05
CA GLY A 102 3.72 -13.77 4.97
C GLY A 102 2.54 -13.07 4.29
N LYS A 103 2.33 -11.77 4.52
CA LYS A 103 1.30 -11.00 3.84
C LYS A 103 1.73 -10.61 2.42
N THR A 104 0.79 -10.59 1.50
CA THR A 104 1.00 -10.11 0.13
C THR A 104 0.69 -8.62 0.06
N LEU A 105 1.62 -7.84 -0.51
CA LEU A 105 1.50 -6.40 -0.66
C LEU A 105 1.55 -6.03 -2.14
N ILE A 106 0.58 -5.26 -2.61
CA ILE A 106 0.60 -4.63 -3.93
C ILE A 106 0.47 -3.14 -3.71
N ALA A 107 1.48 -2.38 -4.14
CA ALA A 107 1.49 -0.93 -4.03
C ALA A 107 1.59 -0.27 -5.40
N VAL A 108 0.77 0.72 -5.65
CA VAL A 108 0.92 1.62 -6.80
C VAL A 108 1.79 2.79 -6.36
N LEU A 109 2.89 3.01 -7.06
CA LEU A 109 3.87 4.04 -6.76
C LEU A 109 4.30 4.75 -8.05
N HIS A 110 4.65 6.02 -7.92
CA HIS A 110 5.18 6.81 -9.03
C HIS A 110 6.66 7.17 -8.84
N ASP A 111 7.22 6.95 -7.66
CA ASP A 111 8.65 7.16 -7.38
C ASP A 111 9.44 5.88 -7.67
N MET A 112 10.14 5.88 -8.81
CA MET A 112 10.95 4.74 -9.25
C MET A 112 12.12 4.45 -8.32
N HIS A 113 12.62 5.45 -7.58
CA HIS A 113 13.69 5.26 -6.61
C HIS A 113 13.20 4.45 -5.40
N GLN A 114 12.00 4.77 -4.89
CA GLN A 114 11.37 3.98 -3.83
C GLN A 114 11.08 2.55 -4.29
N VAL A 115 10.55 2.38 -5.51
CA VAL A 115 10.30 1.05 -6.09
C VAL A 115 11.58 0.23 -6.13
N SER A 116 12.66 0.77 -6.70
CA SER A 116 13.94 0.06 -6.86
C SER A 116 14.58 -0.32 -5.53
N ARG A 117 14.39 0.50 -4.49
CA ARG A 117 15.03 0.29 -3.19
C ARG A 117 14.27 -0.67 -2.29
N HIS A 118 12.93 -0.72 -2.38
CA HIS A 118 12.10 -1.37 -1.37
C HIS A 118 11.24 -2.53 -1.87
N PHE A 119 11.07 -2.68 -3.18
CA PHE A 119 10.20 -3.70 -3.75
C PHE A 119 11.00 -4.66 -4.64
N PRO A 120 10.99 -5.98 -4.33
CA PRO A 120 11.77 -6.96 -5.09
C PRO A 120 11.18 -7.25 -6.47
N GLN A 121 9.89 -7.03 -6.64
CA GLN A 121 9.16 -7.22 -7.90
C GLN A 121 8.38 -5.98 -8.27
N ALA A 122 8.28 -5.69 -9.55
CA ALA A 122 7.54 -4.57 -10.09
C ALA A 122 6.76 -4.96 -11.34
N MET A 123 5.70 -4.20 -11.60
CA MET A 123 4.97 -4.19 -12.87
C MET A 123 4.93 -2.75 -13.37
N LEU A 124 5.50 -2.49 -14.53
CA LEU A 124 5.44 -1.18 -15.17
C LEU A 124 4.24 -1.12 -16.12
N LEU A 125 3.33 -0.20 -15.81
CA LEU A 125 2.07 0.00 -16.54
C LEU A 125 2.07 1.36 -17.26
N ALA A 126 1.75 1.35 -18.56
CA ALA A 126 1.49 2.57 -19.35
C ALA A 126 0.42 2.26 -20.40
N ARG A 127 -0.86 2.27 -20.02
CA ARG A 127 -2.03 1.79 -20.76
C ARG A 127 -2.01 0.27 -21.01
N GLU A 128 -0.84 -0.30 -21.17
CA GLU A 128 -0.56 -1.73 -21.27
C GLU A 128 0.57 -2.11 -20.32
N VAL A 129 0.78 -3.41 -20.09
CA VAL A 129 1.92 -3.91 -19.32
C VAL A 129 3.17 -3.78 -20.18
N ILE A 130 4.07 -2.89 -19.78
CA ILE A 130 5.37 -2.68 -20.46
C ILE A 130 6.36 -3.76 -20.04
N ALA A 131 6.43 -4.07 -18.75
CA ALA A 131 7.31 -5.08 -18.19
C ALA A 131 6.78 -5.57 -16.84
N TRP A 132 7.08 -6.82 -16.48
CA TRP A 132 6.78 -7.42 -15.17
C TRP A 132 7.90 -8.38 -14.78
N GLY A 133 8.31 -8.35 -13.51
CA GLY A 133 9.31 -9.26 -12.94
C GLY A 133 10.15 -8.62 -11.86
N ALA A 134 11.41 -9.07 -11.73
CA ALA A 134 12.36 -8.48 -10.79
C ALA A 134 12.51 -6.98 -11.07
N THR A 135 12.48 -6.17 -10.00
CA THR A 135 12.49 -4.71 -10.12
C THR A 135 13.67 -4.18 -10.93
N GLU A 136 14.84 -4.79 -10.77
CA GLU A 136 16.06 -4.45 -11.51
C GLU A 136 15.91 -4.59 -13.03
N THR A 137 15.11 -5.57 -13.48
CA THR A 137 14.86 -5.82 -14.91
C THR A 137 13.70 -5.00 -15.46
N VAL A 138 12.78 -4.57 -14.59
CA VAL A 138 11.59 -3.80 -14.95
C VAL A 138 11.89 -2.31 -14.98
N VAL A 139 12.54 -1.77 -13.94
CA VAL A 139 12.85 -0.34 -13.80
C VAL A 139 14.15 -0.03 -14.52
N THR A 140 14.11 -0.11 -15.84
CA THR A 140 15.23 0.23 -16.72
C THR A 140 14.90 1.51 -17.51
N GLU A 141 15.93 2.25 -17.91
CA GLU A 141 15.73 3.45 -18.73
C GLU A 141 14.96 3.15 -20.03
N ALA A 142 15.27 2.01 -20.68
CA ALA A 142 14.57 1.57 -21.87
C ALA A 142 13.05 1.36 -21.62
N ASN A 143 12.69 0.67 -20.56
CA ASN A 143 11.28 0.44 -20.21
C ASN A 143 10.57 1.73 -19.79
N LEU A 144 11.23 2.59 -19.04
CA LEU A 144 10.69 3.89 -18.64
C LEU A 144 10.45 4.80 -19.86
N ASN A 145 11.35 4.80 -20.85
CA ASN A 145 11.18 5.54 -22.09
C ASN A 145 10.00 4.99 -22.92
N ARG A 146 9.85 3.65 -22.99
CA ARG A 146 8.67 3.04 -23.62
C ARG A 146 7.38 3.45 -22.91
N ALA A 147 7.37 3.44 -21.58
CA ALA A 147 6.20 3.85 -20.79
C ALA A 147 5.81 5.32 -21.03
N ARG A 148 6.80 6.20 -21.27
CA ARG A 148 6.59 7.61 -21.60
C ARG A 148 6.22 7.85 -23.06
N GLY A 149 6.18 6.81 -23.90
CA GLY A 149 5.97 6.95 -25.35
C GLY A 149 7.14 7.58 -26.09
N LEU A 150 8.32 7.59 -25.51
CA LEU A 150 9.53 8.09 -26.12
C LEU A 150 10.15 7.03 -27.05
N PRO A 151 10.76 7.40 -28.21
CA PRO A 151 11.49 6.45 -29.04
C PRO A 151 12.58 5.76 -28.23
N THR A 152 12.55 4.44 -28.18
CA THR A 152 13.56 3.63 -27.50
C THR A 152 14.49 3.05 -28.57
N ALA A 153 15.79 3.13 -28.36
CA ALA A 153 16.73 2.33 -29.15
C ALA A 153 16.40 0.83 -28.93
N PRO A 154 16.41 0.00 -29.96
CA PRO A 154 16.10 -1.44 -29.81
C PRO A 154 17.07 -2.09 -28.84
N ASN A 155 16.55 -2.62 -27.74
CA ASN A 155 17.32 -3.41 -26.80
C ASN A 155 17.17 -4.91 -27.18
N PRO A 156 18.25 -5.61 -27.60
CA PRO A 156 18.15 -6.99 -28.09
C PRO A 156 17.78 -8.01 -27.01
N ASP A 157 17.83 -7.68 -25.70
CA ASP A 157 17.68 -8.64 -24.60
C ASP A 157 16.27 -8.65 -23.95
N VAL A 158 15.33 -7.82 -24.41
CA VAL A 158 13.96 -7.82 -23.85
C VAL A 158 13.13 -8.90 -24.52
N ARG A 159 12.98 -10.06 -23.87
CA ARG A 159 11.96 -11.04 -24.24
C ARG A 159 10.59 -10.41 -24.03
N ALA A 160 9.86 -10.18 -25.13
CA ALA A 160 8.47 -9.78 -25.04
C ALA A 160 7.69 -10.81 -24.21
N CYS A 161 6.97 -10.37 -23.20
CA CYS A 161 6.04 -11.23 -22.48
C CYS A 161 5.00 -11.75 -23.47
N HIS A 162 5.13 -12.98 -23.91
CA HIS A 162 4.09 -13.68 -24.66
C HIS A 162 2.91 -13.89 -23.70
N ARG A 163 1.80 -13.26 -24.00
CA ARG A 163 0.51 -13.54 -23.38
C ARG A 163 0.14 -14.96 -23.76
N PRO A 164 -0.03 -15.92 -22.82
CA PRO A 164 -0.58 -17.22 -23.18
C PRO A 164 -1.99 -17.01 -23.75
N PRO A 165 -2.40 -17.76 -24.77
CA PRO A 165 -3.76 -17.70 -25.29
C PRO A 165 -4.74 -17.97 -24.15
N LEU A 166 -5.75 -17.14 -23.99
CA LEU A 166 -6.88 -17.41 -23.10
C LEU A 166 -7.59 -18.66 -23.70
N GLU A 167 -7.48 -19.80 -23.02
CA GLU A 167 -8.32 -20.95 -23.32
C GLU A 167 -9.78 -20.51 -23.17
N GLN A 168 -10.51 -20.56 -24.27
CA GLN A 168 -11.95 -20.34 -24.25
C GLN A 168 -12.59 -21.50 -23.48
N PRO A 169 -13.47 -21.23 -22.49
CA PRO A 169 -14.22 -22.32 -21.87
C PRO A 169 -15.09 -22.98 -22.92
N GLU A 170 -14.92 -24.28 -23.05
CA GLU A 170 -15.79 -25.14 -23.89
C GLU A 170 -17.22 -24.94 -23.38
N ARG A 171 -18.10 -24.60 -24.34
CA ARG A 171 -19.56 -24.55 -24.11
C ARG A 171 -20.06 -25.98 -23.99
N PHE A 172 -20.57 -26.35 -22.83
CA PHE A 172 -21.51 -27.43 -22.64
C PHE A 172 -22.94 -26.92 -22.75
#